data_e8c4bd544c4abb40ebfe6fe1653919f9
#
_entry.id   e8c4bd544c4abb40ebfe6fe1653919f9
#
_cell.length_a   1.000
_cell.length_b   1.000
_cell.length_c   1.000
_cell.angle_alpha   90.00
_cell.angle_beta   90.00
_cell.angle_gamma   90.00
#
_symmetry.space_group_name_H-M   'P 1'
#
loop_
_entity.id
_entity.type
_entity.pdbx_description
1 polymer ?
#
loop_
_entity_poly.entity_id
_entity_poly.type
_entity_poly.pdbx_seq_one_letter_code
_entity_poly.pdbx_strand_id
1 'polypeptide(L)'
;MYQPYPGDAQMPEAQRPPAPASVRNAVKVMYAGAAASLVYAIVFVVTLSATKNAIEQHSPQLTTSQVNGMQQALITSAIVNGLIGAGLWIFIAQACKRGRSWARIIGTVFFGIDTAGVLGGLPIPFAAPVKIFAFVVWLIGLAAVTLLWRGTSSAFFKATPS
;
A
#
# COMPACT_ATOMS: atom_id res chain seq x y z
N MET A 1 -1.97 21.02 60.32
CA MET A 1 -2.80 19.90 59.79
C MET A 1 -2.73 19.98 58.29
N TYR A 2 -1.94 19.12 57.65
CA TYR A 2 -1.80 19.07 56.19
C TYR A 2 -2.93 18.21 55.66
N GLN A 3 -3.93 18.76 54.99
CA GLN A 3 -4.91 17.96 54.27
C GLN A 3 -4.23 17.41 53.01
N PRO A 4 -4.13 16.11 52.83
CA PRO A 4 -3.69 15.58 51.54
C PRO A 4 -4.68 16.00 50.49
N TYR A 5 -4.16 16.63 49.42
CA TYR A 5 -4.89 16.91 48.23
C TYR A 5 -5.55 15.59 47.77
N PRO A 6 -6.81 15.52 47.39
CA PRO A 6 -7.39 14.36 46.76
C PRO A 6 -6.82 14.26 45.35
N GLY A 7 -5.52 13.97 45.30
CA GLY A 7 -4.80 13.64 44.11
C GLY A 7 -4.95 12.17 43.88
N ASP A 8 -5.12 11.81 42.63
CA ASP A 8 -5.15 10.43 42.10
C ASP A 8 -6.48 9.64 42.24
N ALA A 9 -7.61 10.35 42.13
CA ALA A 9 -8.67 9.73 41.36
C ALA A 9 -8.09 9.49 39.97
N GLN A 10 -7.62 8.25 39.71
CA GLN A 10 -7.22 7.77 38.39
C GLN A 10 -8.32 8.21 37.43
N MET A 11 -8.04 9.28 36.66
CA MET A 11 -8.98 9.68 35.59
C MET A 11 -9.22 8.41 34.80
N PRO A 12 -10.47 7.98 34.58
CA PRO A 12 -10.74 6.80 33.77
C PRO A 12 -9.99 7.00 32.46
N GLU A 13 -9.06 6.10 32.17
CA GLU A 13 -8.27 6.12 30.95
C GLU A 13 -9.27 6.34 29.82
N ALA A 14 -9.23 7.49 29.17
CA ALA A 14 -10.28 7.92 28.24
C ALA A 14 -10.39 6.82 27.18
N GLN A 15 -11.39 5.96 27.37
CA GLN A 15 -11.60 4.78 26.52
C GLN A 15 -11.72 5.30 25.08
N ARG A 16 -10.69 5.07 24.28
CA ARG A 16 -10.68 5.47 22.88
C ARG A 16 -11.93 4.94 22.22
N PRO A 17 -12.72 5.78 21.55
CA PRO A 17 -13.94 5.31 20.91
C PRO A 17 -13.59 4.17 19.93
N PRO A 18 -14.38 3.10 19.89
CA PRO A 18 -14.13 1.97 19.01
C PRO A 18 -14.10 2.43 17.56
N ALA A 19 -13.13 1.93 16.78
CA ALA A 19 -12.98 2.29 15.38
C ALA A 19 -14.27 1.98 14.60
N PRO A 20 -14.81 2.95 13.84
CA PRO A 20 -16.03 2.75 13.06
C PRO A 20 -15.84 1.65 12.00
N ALA A 21 -16.95 1.09 11.52
CA ALA A 21 -16.93 0.00 10.53
C ALA A 21 -16.16 0.37 9.26
N SER A 22 -16.22 1.64 8.83
CA SER A 22 -15.49 2.14 7.66
C SER A 22 -13.97 2.02 7.85
N VAL A 23 -13.43 2.39 9.01
CA VAL A 23 -12.00 2.24 9.33
C VAL A 23 -11.61 0.77 9.42
N ARG A 24 -12.43 -0.06 10.08
CA ARG A 24 -12.16 -1.51 10.17
C ARG A 24 -12.15 -2.18 8.79
N ASN A 25 -13.07 -1.80 7.91
CA ASN A 25 -13.11 -2.33 6.55
C ASN A 25 -11.92 -1.82 5.72
N ALA A 26 -11.54 -0.53 5.85
CA ALA A 26 -10.33 -0.02 5.21
C ALA A 26 -9.08 -0.81 5.63
N VAL A 27 -8.92 -1.11 6.92
CA VAL A 27 -7.81 -1.92 7.43
C VAL A 27 -7.82 -3.33 6.84
N LYS A 28 -8.99 -3.99 6.72
CA LYS A 28 -9.08 -5.31 6.06
C LYS A 28 -8.68 -5.24 4.58
N VAL A 29 -9.15 -4.22 3.86
CA VAL A 29 -8.79 -3.96 2.46
C VAL A 29 -7.28 -3.72 2.31
N MET A 30 -6.67 -3.00 3.25
CA MET A 30 -5.21 -2.79 3.27
C MET A 30 -4.43 -4.09 3.48
N TYR A 31 -4.88 -4.99 4.35
CA TYR A 31 -4.24 -6.31 4.48
C TYR A 31 -4.39 -7.15 3.21
N ALA A 32 -5.54 -7.08 2.55
CA ALA A 32 -5.70 -7.70 1.22
C ALA A 32 -4.75 -7.07 0.19
N GLY A 33 -4.52 -5.75 0.25
CA GLY A 33 -3.53 -5.03 -0.56
C GLY A 33 -2.11 -5.52 -0.33
N ALA A 34 -1.73 -5.77 0.93
CA ALA A 34 -0.41 -6.35 1.26
C ALA A 34 -0.23 -7.73 0.62
N ALA A 35 -1.22 -8.61 0.74
CA ALA A 35 -1.18 -9.93 0.11
C ALA A 35 -1.14 -9.83 -1.43
N ALA A 36 -1.97 -8.96 -2.01
CA ALA A 36 -2.02 -8.74 -3.45
C ALA A 36 -0.69 -8.19 -4.01
N SER A 37 0.02 -7.34 -3.26
CA SER A 37 1.35 -6.82 -3.65
C SER A 37 2.39 -7.93 -3.74
N LEU A 38 2.37 -8.89 -2.81
CA LEU A 38 3.25 -10.06 -2.86
C LEU A 38 2.91 -10.98 -4.04
N VAL A 39 1.62 -11.23 -4.28
CA VAL A 39 1.16 -12.02 -5.45
C VAL A 39 1.57 -11.32 -6.74
N TYR A 40 1.41 -10.00 -6.82
CA TYR A 40 1.85 -9.21 -7.98
C TYR A 40 3.35 -9.39 -8.25
N ALA A 41 4.20 -9.32 -7.22
CA ALA A 41 5.65 -9.53 -7.36
C ALA A 41 5.96 -10.95 -7.88
N ILE A 42 5.27 -11.98 -7.37
CA ILE A 42 5.42 -13.37 -7.84
C ILE A 42 5.00 -13.50 -9.31
N VAL A 43 3.83 -12.97 -9.69
CA VAL A 43 3.34 -12.98 -11.07
C VAL A 43 4.32 -12.31 -12.00
N PHE A 44 4.89 -11.15 -11.57
CA PHE A 44 5.89 -10.44 -12.35
C PHE A 44 7.13 -11.31 -12.61
N VAL A 45 7.67 -11.95 -11.58
CA VAL A 45 8.86 -12.82 -11.70
C VAL A 45 8.57 -14.04 -12.59
N VAL A 46 7.41 -14.68 -12.42
CA VAL A 46 7.03 -15.86 -13.22
C VAL A 46 6.82 -15.53 -14.70
N THR A 47 6.31 -14.33 -15.00
CA THR A 47 6.10 -13.87 -16.38
C THR A 47 7.32 -13.18 -17.00
N LEU A 48 8.45 -13.23 -16.35
CA LEU A 48 9.66 -12.50 -16.74
C LEU A 48 10.22 -12.93 -18.10
N SER A 49 10.11 -14.22 -18.47
CA SER A 49 10.51 -14.72 -19.79
C SER A 49 9.76 -14.01 -20.93
N ALA A 50 8.45 -13.78 -20.73
CA ALA A 50 7.65 -13.03 -21.70
C ALA A 50 8.10 -11.55 -21.79
N THR A 51 8.47 -10.96 -20.67
CA THR A 51 9.03 -9.60 -20.62
C THR A 51 10.39 -9.50 -21.31
N LYS A 52 11.25 -10.52 -21.14
CA LYS A 52 12.54 -10.60 -21.84
C LYS A 52 12.35 -10.60 -23.36
N ASN A 53 11.48 -11.47 -23.84
CA ASN A 53 11.18 -11.55 -25.29
C ASN A 53 10.65 -10.23 -25.84
N ALA A 54 9.82 -9.53 -25.06
CA ALA A 54 9.32 -8.20 -25.45
C ALA A 54 10.45 -7.16 -25.50
N ILE A 55 11.40 -7.18 -24.58
CA ILE A 55 12.57 -6.27 -24.59
C ILE A 55 13.43 -6.55 -25.82
N GLU A 56 13.73 -7.82 -26.14
CA GLU A 56 14.54 -8.18 -27.30
C GLU A 56 13.87 -7.75 -28.62
N GLN A 57 12.56 -7.87 -28.73
CA GLN A 57 11.81 -7.45 -29.91
C GLN A 57 11.76 -5.94 -30.11
N HIS A 58 11.62 -5.16 -29.03
CA HIS A 58 11.49 -3.71 -29.08
C HIS A 58 12.82 -2.97 -29.06
N SER A 59 13.91 -3.67 -28.75
CA SER A 59 15.24 -3.09 -28.62
C SER A 59 16.33 -4.00 -29.20
N PRO A 60 16.30 -4.29 -30.51
CA PRO A 60 17.23 -5.25 -31.13
C PRO A 60 18.69 -4.77 -31.12
N GLN A 61 18.94 -3.51 -30.79
CA GLN A 61 20.30 -2.94 -30.63
C GLN A 61 20.96 -3.30 -29.31
N LEU A 62 20.22 -3.87 -28.35
CA LEU A 62 20.79 -4.27 -27.06
C LEU A 62 21.56 -5.59 -27.18
N THR A 63 22.72 -5.65 -26.55
CA THR A 63 23.48 -6.91 -26.42
C THR A 63 22.79 -7.86 -25.44
N THR A 64 23.03 -9.16 -25.57
CA THR A 64 22.52 -10.18 -24.65
C THR A 64 22.90 -9.88 -23.19
N SER A 65 24.10 -9.34 -22.95
CA SER A 65 24.55 -8.93 -21.60
C SER A 65 23.71 -7.80 -21.03
N GLN A 66 23.36 -6.80 -21.85
CA GLN A 66 22.50 -5.69 -21.44
C GLN A 66 21.07 -6.16 -21.14
N VAL A 67 20.51 -7.02 -21.99
CA VAL A 67 19.18 -7.61 -21.77
C VAL A 67 19.14 -8.41 -20.45
N ASN A 68 20.14 -9.23 -20.20
CA ASN A 68 20.25 -10.01 -18.95
C ASN A 68 20.39 -9.08 -17.72
N GLY A 69 21.17 -8.00 -17.84
CA GLY A 69 21.30 -6.98 -16.78
C GLY A 69 19.97 -6.29 -16.47
N MET A 70 19.23 -5.88 -17.50
CA MET A 70 17.90 -5.30 -17.35
C MET A 70 16.93 -6.30 -16.69
N GLN A 71 16.95 -7.54 -17.12
CA GLN A 71 16.13 -8.60 -16.54
C GLN A 71 16.41 -8.77 -15.05
N GLN A 72 17.69 -8.86 -14.66
CA GLN A 72 18.09 -8.98 -13.25
C GLN A 72 17.65 -7.77 -12.42
N ALA A 73 17.78 -6.56 -12.97
CA ALA A 73 17.31 -5.34 -12.32
C ALA A 73 15.79 -5.34 -12.12
N LEU A 74 15.02 -5.82 -13.10
CA LEU A 74 13.56 -5.95 -13.01
C LEU A 74 13.14 -6.97 -11.95
N ILE A 75 13.81 -8.13 -11.86
CA ILE A 75 13.54 -9.12 -10.80
C ILE A 75 13.78 -8.50 -9.43
N THR A 76 14.98 -7.93 -9.25
CA THR A 76 15.37 -7.34 -7.96
C THR A 76 14.40 -6.24 -7.56
N SER A 77 14.04 -5.35 -8.49
CA SER A 77 13.09 -4.27 -8.21
C SER A 77 11.69 -4.80 -7.88
N ALA A 78 11.21 -5.85 -8.55
CA ALA A 78 9.91 -6.45 -8.27
C ALA A 78 9.85 -7.05 -6.86
N ILE A 79 10.88 -7.78 -6.45
CA ILE A 79 10.97 -8.37 -5.10
C ILE A 79 11.04 -7.26 -4.05
N VAL A 80 11.96 -6.31 -4.21
CA VAL A 80 12.15 -5.21 -3.26
C VAL A 80 10.88 -4.36 -3.14
N ASN A 81 10.29 -3.95 -4.26
CA ASN A 81 9.06 -3.16 -4.25
C ASN A 81 7.86 -3.96 -3.69
N GLY A 82 7.77 -5.27 -3.98
CA GLY A 82 6.74 -6.13 -3.41
C GLY A 82 6.81 -6.21 -1.88
N LEU A 83 8.02 -6.39 -1.33
CA LEU A 83 8.24 -6.44 0.11
C LEU A 83 8.01 -5.09 0.79
N ILE A 84 8.55 -4.00 0.21
CA ILE A 84 8.33 -2.64 0.71
C ILE A 84 6.84 -2.29 0.64
N GLY A 85 6.19 -2.58 -0.48
CA GLY A 85 4.76 -2.33 -0.66
C GLY A 85 3.91 -3.06 0.38
N ALA A 86 4.15 -4.36 0.59
CA ALA A 86 3.45 -5.13 1.60
C ALA A 86 3.70 -4.58 3.02
N GLY A 87 4.94 -4.21 3.35
CA GLY A 87 5.31 -3.58 4.61
C GLY A 87 4.59 -2.25 4.84
N LEU A 88 4.54 -1.41 3.82
CA LEU A 88 3.83 -0.12 3.87
C LEU A 88 2.33 -0.30 4.05
N TRP A 89 1.70 -1.24 3.34
CA TRP A 89 0.29 -1.56 3.53
C TRP A 89 -0.03 -1.94 4.98
N ILE A 90 0.78 -2.85 5.57
CA ILE A 90 0.62 -3.30 6.95
C ILE A 90 0.86 -2.14 7.93
N PHE A 91 1.91 -1.35 7.72
CA PHE A 91 2.26 -0.23 8.58
C PHE A 91 1.15 0.83 8.61
N ILE A 92 0.66 1.24 7.43
CA ILE A 92 -0.42 2.22 7.31
C ILE A 92 -1.72 1.67 7.90
N ALA A 93 -2.03 0.38 7.66
CA ALA A 93 -3.20 -0.29 8.24
C ALA A 93 -3.19 -0.24 9.77
N GLN A 94 -2.05 -0.53 10.40
CA GLN A 94 -1.90 -0.48 11.86
C GLN A 94 -2.01 0.95 12.38
N ALA A 95 -1.44 1.93 11.69
CA ALA A 95 -1.53 3.34 12.07
C ALA A 95 -2.98 3.86 11.95
N CYS A 96 -3.71 3.49 10.90
CA CYS A 96 -5.13 3.80 10.75
C CYS A 96 -5.99 3.14 11.84
N LYS A 97 -5.70 1.89 12.18
CA LYS A 97 -6.38 1.19 13.29
C LYS A 97 -6.19 1.89 14.63
N ARG A 98 -5.02 2.52 14.85
CA ARG A 98 -4.71 3.30 16.05
C ARG A 98 -5.30 4.73 16.01
N GLY A 99 -6.01 5.11 14.95
CA GLY A 99 -6.65 6.42 14.80
C GLY A 99 -5.68 7.55 14.45
N ARG A 100 -4.47 7.24 13.97
CA ARG A 100 -3.50 8.28 13.60
C ARG A 100 -3.89 8.97 12.30
N SER A 101 -4.22 10.25 12.37
CA SER A 101 -4.69 11.05 11.23
C SER A 101 -3.66 11.20 10.11
N TRP A 102 -2.36 11.24 10.43
CA TRP A 102 -1.30 11.28 9.44
C TRP A 102 -1.27 10.06 8.50
N ALA A 103 -1.66 8.88 9.02
CA ALA A 103 -1.64 7.64 8.24
C ALA A 103 -2.58 7.70 7.02
N ARG A 104 -3.71 8.42 7.15
CA ARG A 104 -4.65 8.67 6.05
C ARG A 104 -4.00 9.51 4.96
N ILE A 105 -3.26 10.55 5.33
CA ILE A 105 -2.59 11.45 4.38
C ILE A 105 -1.50 10.68 3.64
N ILE A 106 -0.63 9.98 4.38
CA ILE A 106 0.45 9.17 3.81
C ILE A 106 -0.11 8.08 2.89
N GLY A 107 -1.16 7.37 3.31
CA GLY A 107 -1.83 6.37 2.46
C GLY A 107 -2.35 6.96 1.14
N THR A 108 -2.91 8.18 1.18
CA THR A 108 -3.36 8.88 -0.04
C THR A 108 -2.19 9.28 -0.94
N VAL A 109 -1.08 9.74 -0.38
CA VAL A 109 0.14 10.07 -1.14
C VAL A 109 0.70 8.83 -1.83
N PHE A 110 0.81 7.71 -1.12
CA PHE A 110 1.27 6.45 -1.71
C PHE A 110 0.33 5.96 -2.82
N PHE A 111 -0.98 6.08 -2.64
CA PHE A 111 -1.94 5.76 -3.70
C PHE A 111 -1.77 6.68 -4.94
N GLY A 112 -1.45 7.95 -4.74
CA GLY A 112 -1.11 8.88 -5.83
C GLY A 112 0.14 8.43 -6.60
N ILE A 113 1.19 8.01 -5.90
CA ILE A 113 2.43 7.48 -6.50
C ILE A 113 2.13 6.18 -7.26
N ASP A 114 1.35 5.26 -6.66
CA ASP A 114 0.93 4.02 -7.30
C ASP A 114 0.13 4.29 -8.60
N THR A 115 -0.79 5.26 -8.55
CA THR A 115 -1.55 5.71 -9.73
C THR A 115 -0.62 6.19 -10.84
N ALA A 116 0.37 7.00 -10.52
CA ALA A 116 1.37 7.46 -11.50
C ALA A 116 2.16 6.28 -12.07
N GLY A 117 2.52 5.30 -11.24
CA GLY A 117 3.18 4.07 -11.66
C GLY A 117 2.34 3.22 -12.62
N VAL A 118 1.05 3.02 -12.32
CA VAL A 118 0.13 2.29 -13.18
C VAL A 118 -0.04 2.98 -14.53
N LEU A 119 -0.26 4.31 -14.54
CA LEU A 119 -0.40 5.09 -15.77
C LEU A 119 0.89 5.08 -16.61
N GLY A 120 2.06 5.26 -15.97
CA GLY A 120 3.35 5.21 -16.65
C GLY A 120 3.71 3.81 -17.18
N GLY A 121 3.16 2.76 -16.57
CA GLY A 121 3.33 1.37 -17.02
C GLY A 121 2.45 0.95 -18.21
N LEU A 122 1.40 1.71 -18.53
CA LEU A 122 0.49 1.37 -19.63
C LEU A 122 1.17 1.19 -21.00
N PRO A 123 2.07 2.07 -21.44
CA PRO A 123 2.76 1.93 -22.73
C PRO A 123 3.84 0.84 -22.73
N ILE A 124 4.29 0.38 -21.55
CA ILE A 124 5.32 -0.64 -21.47
C ILE A 124 4.75 -2.01 -21.86
N PRO A 125 5.42 -2.79 -22.72
CA PRO A 125 4.94 -4.09 -23.22
C PRO A 125 5.06 -5.22 -22.17
N PHE A 126 4.57 -4.99 -20.96
CA PHE A 126 4.46 -6.04 -19.95
C PHE A 126 3.42 -7.09 -20.31
N ALA A 127 3.64 -8.32 -19.89
CA ALA A 127 2.68 -9.42 -20.06
C ALA A 127 1.31 -9.06 -19.45
N ALA A 128 0.23 -9.50 -20.10
CA ALA A 128 -1.14 -9.17 -19.68
C ALA A 128 -1.43 -9.51 -18.20
N PRO A 129 -0.99 -10.63 -17.61
CA PRO A 129 -1.18 -10.88 -16.19
C PRO A 129 -0.59 -9.81 -15.30
N VAL A 130 0.59 -9.27 -15.64
CA VAL A 130 1.24 -8.19 -14.86
C VAL A 130 0.36 -6.94 -14.82
N LYS A 131 -0.17 -6.53 -15.98
CA LYS A 131 -1.06 -5.35 -16.08
C LYS A 131 -2.36 -5.56 -15.31
N ILE A 132 -2.94 -6.76 -15.40
CA ILE A 132 -4.18 -7.11 -14.68
C ILE A 132 -3.95 -7.04 -13.17
N PHE A 133 -2.90 -7.65 -12.66
CA PHE A 133 -2.60 -7.62 -11.22
C PHE A 133 -2.24 -6.22 -10.71
N ALA A 134 -1.50 -5.42 -11.49
CA ALA A 134 -1.23 -4.02 -11.18
C ALA A 134 -2.55 -3.24 -11.01
N PHE A 135 -3.49 -3.44 -11.93
CA PHE A 135 -4.79 -2.78 -11.85
C PHE A 135 -5.63 -3.26 -10.67
N VAL A 136 -5.57 -4.56 -10.32
CA VAL A 136 -6.24 -5.10 -9.12
C VAL A 136 -5.68 -4.45 -7.85
N VAL A 137 -4.36 -4.34 -7.71
CA VAL A 137 -3.71 -3.69 -6.56
C VAL A 137 -4.15 -2.22 -6.48
N TRP A 138 -4.19 -1.52 -7.61
CA TRP A 138 -4.66 -0.14 -7.70
C TRP A 138 -6.13 0.00 -7.27
N LEU A 139 -7.03 -0.89 -7.69
CA LEU A 139 -8.43 -0.88 -7.25
C LEU A 139 -8.58 -1.10 -5.73
N ILE A 140 -7.75 -1.96 -5.15
CA ILE A 140 -7.67 -2.16 -3.71
C ILE A 140 -7.25 -0.86 -3.01
N GLY A 141 -6.25 -0.16 -3.56
CA GLY A 141 -5.80 1.14 -3.08
C GLY A 141 -6.91 2.20 -3.13
N LEU A 142 -7.62 2.27 -4.25
CA LEU A 142 -8.76 3.17 -4.42
C LEU A 142 -9.86 2.89 -3.38
N ALA A 143 -10.20 1.63 -3.16
CA ALA A 143 -11.19 1.24 -2.16
C ALA A 143 -10.73 1.60 -0.74
N ALA A 144 -9.46 1.39 -0.39
CA ALA A 144 -8.91 1.75 0.91
C ALA A 144 -8.98 3.27 1.14
N VAL A 145 -8.54 4.07 0.17
CA VAL A 145 -8.55 5.54 0.27
C VAL A 145 -9.99 6.05 0.39
N THR A 146 -10.91 5.59 -0.45
CA THR A 146 -12.32 6.01 -0.38
C THR A 146 -12.97 5.70 0.98
N LEU A 147 -12.66 4.55 1.57
CA LEU A 147 -13.15 4.17 2.91
C LEU A 147 -12.57 5.07 4.01
N LEU A 148 -11.30 5.46 3.91
CA LEU A 148 -10.64 6.33 4.89
C LEU A 148 -11.14 7.78 4.85
N TRP A 149 -11.63 8.25 3.71
CA TRP A 149 -12.13 9.62 3.55
C TRP A 149 -13.66 9.73 3.76
N ARG A 150 -14.34 8.65 4.10
CA ARG A 150 -15.77 8.73 4.50
C ARG A 150 -15.95 9.60 5.74
N GLY A 151 -17.09 10.29 5.85
CA GLY A 151 -17.39 11.19 6.96
C GLY A 151 -17.24 10.55 8.35
N THR A 152 -17.68 9.29 8.50
CA THR A 152 -17.56 8.52 9.75
C THR A 152 -16.11 8.23 10.12
N SER A 153 -15.24 7.96 9.14
CA SER A 153 -13.79 7.79 9.35
C SER A 153 -13.15 9.12 9.73
N SER A 154 -13.53 10.21 9.06
CA SER A 154 -13.00 11.56 9.34
C SER A 154 -13.34 12.04 10.74
N ALA A 155 -14.54 11.73 11.25
CA ALA A 155 -14.93 12.03 12.63
C ALA A 155 -14.07 11.27 13.65
N PHE A 156 -13.81 9.99 13.40
CA PHE A 156 -12.95 9.15 14.25
C PHE A 156 -11.52 9.70 14.34
N PHE A 157 -10.91 10.05 13.21
CA PHE A 157 -9.54 10.59 13.18
C PHE A 157 -9.41 11.98 13.82
N LYS A 158 -10.49 12.80 13.83
CA LYS A 158 -10.52 14.08 14.53
C LYS A 158 -10.69 13.93 16.04
N ALA A 159 -11.40 12.91 16.49
CA ALA A 159 -11.66 12.64 17.90
C ALA A 159 -10.48 11.92 18.60
N THR A 160 -9.53 11.38 17.85
CA THR A 160 -8.36 10.67 18.40
C THR A 160 -7.15 11.61 18.33
N PRO A 161 -6.64 12.13 19.47
CA PRO A 161 -5.43 12.96 19.47
C PRO A 161 -4.25 12.17 18.93
N SER A 162 -3.46 12.81 18.05
CA SER A 162 -2.24 12.24 17.43
C SER A 162 -1.05 12.30 18.38
#